data_0e60dae4c152133dd51c470acaa7ae39
#
_entry.id   0e60dae4c152133dd51c470acaa7ae39
#
_cell.length_a   1.000
_cell.length_b   1.000
_cell.length_c   1.000
_cell.angle_alpha   90.00
_cell.angle_beta   90.00
_cell.angle_gamma   90.00
#
_symmetry.space_group_name_H-M   'P 1'
#
loop_
_entity.id
_entity.type
_entity.pdbx_description
1 polymer ?
#
loop_
_entity_poly.entity_id
_entity_poly.type
_entity_poly.pdbx_seq_one_letter_code
_entity_poly.pdbx_strand_id
1 'polypeptide(L)'
;MATAYERVRIARGAKRPTGIDYLQNVFHGFFELHGDRRYADDPAIVGGLAYLGATPVTVIAIEKGHTAKERGFGAPQPEGYRKALRLMREAEKFHRPVVCFVDTSGAGCNVGAEERGQGEAIAECLTTMSALQTPVLSI
;
A
#
# COMPACT_ATOMS: atom_id res chain seq x y z
N MET A 1 26.81 4.77 -16.58
CA MET A 1 25.71 4.09 -15.87
C MET A 1 25.76 4.48 -14.39
N ALA A 2 24.60 4.70 -13.75
CA ALA A 2 24.59 4.99 -12.32
C ALA A 2 25.01 3.76 -11.51
N THR A 3 25.84 3.98 -10.48
CA THR A 3 26.25 2.95 -9.52
C THR A 3 25.05 2.45 -8.71
N ALA A 4 25.18 1.31 -8.03
CA ALA A 4 24.12 0.78 -7.17
C ALA A 4 23.73 1.78 -6.05
N TYR A 5 24.72 2.45 -5.46
CA TYR A 5 24.47 3.47 -4.44
C TYR A 5 23.72 4.70 -4.99
N GLU A 6 24.10 5.18 -6.18
CA GLU A 6 23.37 6.28 -6.84
C GLU A 6 21.92 5.91 -7.15
N ARG A 7 21.66 4.67 -7.59
CA ARG A 7 20.28 4.18 -7.79
C ARG A 7 19.47 4.18 -6.51
N VAL A 8 20.05 3.73 -5.40
CA VAL A 8 19.40 3.79 -4.08
C VAL A 8 19.12 5.24 -3.67
N ARG A 9 20.05 6.16 -3.88
CA ARG A 9 19.82 7.58 -3.61
C ARG A 9 18.72 8.19 -4.45
N ILE A 10 18.65 7.84 -5.73
CA ILE A 10 17.58 8.28 -6.64
C ILE A 10 16.25 7.71 -6.15
N ALA A 11 16.19 6.41 -5.85
CA ALA A 11 14.99 5.73 -5.36
C ALA A 11 14.45 6.33 -4.05
N ARG A 12 15.33 6.83 -3.18
CA ARG A 12 14.98 7.46 -1.90
C ARG A 12 14.82 8.99 -1.98
N GLY A 13 14.88 9.55 -3.17
CA GLY A 13 14.80 11.01 -3.37
C GLY A 13 13.43 11.56 -2.93
N ALA A 14 13.43 12.65 -2.14
CA ALA A 14 12.22 13.29 -1.64
C ALA A 14 11.34 13.93 -2.75
N LYS A 15 11.90 14.13 -3.94
CA LYS A 15 11.17 14.69 -5.09
C LYS A 15 10.52 13.64 -5.98
N ARG A 16 10.67 12.35 -5.67
CA ARG A 16 9.97 11.30 -6.42
C ARG A 16 8.48 11.33 -6.11
N PRO A 17 7.63 11.08 -7.12
CA PRO A 17 6.21 10.87 -6.87
C PRO A 17 5.99 9.74 -5.85
N THR A 18 5.03 9.93 -4.98
CA THR A 18 4.57 8.93 -4.01
C THR A 18 3.30 8.26 -4.50
N GLY A 19 2.79 7.28 -3.76
CA GLY A 19 1.52 6.63 -4.08
C GLY A 19 0.36 7.62 -4.17
N ILE A 20 0.31 8.60 -3.27
CA ILE A 20 -0.73 9.65 -3.29
C ILE A 20 -0.61 10.52 -4.54
N ASP A 21 0.61 10.87 -4.97
CA ASP A 21 0.80 11.64 -6.20
C ASP A 21 0.26 10.89 -7.42
N TYR A 22 0.47 9.58 -7.51
CA TYR A 22 -0.13 8.75 -8.57
C TYR A 22 -1.64 8.68 -8.44
N LEU A 23 -2.19 8.52 -7.24
CA LEU A 23 -3.62 8.53 -7.00
C LEU A 23 -4.29 9.81 -7.50
N GLN A 24 -3.67 10.96 -7.26
CA GLN A 24 -4.22 12.27 -7.63
C GLN A 24 -4.10 12.58 -9.12
N ASN A 25 -3.09 12.03 -9.81
CA ASN A 25 -2.78 12.41 -11.19
C ASN A 25 -3.19 11.37 -12.25
N VAL A 26 -3.36 10.11 -11.84
CA VAL A 26 -3.67 8.99 -12.76
C VAL A 26 -5.11 8.51 -12.62
N PHE A 27 -5.65 8.58 -11.39
CA PHE A 27 -6.99 8.10 -11.07
C PHE A 27 -7.95 9.26 -10.82
N HIS A 28 -9.24 8.96 -10.88
CA HIS A 28 -10.28 9.93 -10.49
C HIS A 28 -11.34 9.28 -9.60
N GLY A 29 -12.08 10.12 -8.86
CA GLY A 29 -13.11 9.65 -7.94
C GLY A 29 -12.57 8.80 -6.80
N PHE A 30 -11.32 9.03 -6.34
CA PHE A 30 -10.73 8.25 -5.26
C PHE A 30 -11.52 8.43 -3.97
N PHE A 31 -11.95 7.32 -3.40
CA PHE A 31 -12.63 7.23 -2.11
C PHE A 31 -11.81 6.34 -1.18
N GLU A 32 -11.12 6.98 -0.22
CA GLU A 32 -10.25 6.28 0.73
C GLU A 32 -11.05 5.46 1.73
N LEU A 33 -10.57 4.24 2.00
CA LEU A 33 -11.13 3.32 2.98
C LEU A 33 -10.14 3.07 4.10
N HIS A 34 -10.53 3.39 5.33
CA HIS A 34 -9.68 3.37 6.50
C HIS A 34 -9.88 2.12 7.37
N GLY A 35 -8.83 1.78 8.13
CA GLY A 35 -8.84 0.81 9.22
C GLY A 35 -8.86 -0.65 8.81
N ASP A 36 -8.32 -1.48 9.69
CA ASP A 36 -8.19 -2.94 9.50
C ASP A 36 -9.40 -3.75 10.02
N ARG A 37 -10.33 -3.11 10.72
CA ARG A 37 -11.49 -3.75 11.39
C ARG A 37 -11.11 -4.64 12.58
N ARG A 38 -9.86 -4.55 13.07
CA ARG A 38 -9.38 -5.32 14.23
C ARG A 38 -8.78 -4.45 15.31
N TYR A 39 -7.93 -3.49 14.92
CA TYR A 39 -7.17 -2.67 15.88
C TYR A 39 -7.22 -1.18 15.55
N ALA A 40 -6.68 -0.76 14.40
CA ALA A 40 -6.56 0.66 14.07
C ALA A 40 -6.49 0.91 12.54
N ASP A 41 -6.30 2.17 12.19
CA ASP A 41 -5.84 2.56 10.87
C ASP A 41 -4.32 2.76 10.87
N ASP A 42 -3.69 2.53 9.72
CA ASP A 42 -2.28 2.81 9.50
C ASP A 42 -2.13 3.78 8.32
N PRO A 43 -1.59 4.99 8.55
CA PRO A 43 -1.41 5.97 7.49
C PRO A 43 -0.33 5.61 6.47
N ALA A 44 0.53 4.62 6.76
CA ALA A 44 1.52 4.12 5.79
C ALA A 44 0.89 3.28 4.66
N ILE A 45 -0.35 2.82 4.81
CA ILE A 45 -1.13 2.22 3.72
C ILE A 45 -2.31 3.14 3.40
N VAL A 46 -2.31 3.67 2.19
CA VAL A 46 -3.43 4.42 1.61
C VAL A 46 -4.12 3.51 0.62
N GLY A 47 -5.43 3.33 0.75
CA GLY A 47 -6.14 2.46 -0.18
C GLY A 47 -7.63 2.74 -0.22
N GLY A 48 -8.24 2.37 -1.34
CA GLY A 48 -9.66 2.62 -1.55
C GLY A 48 -10.11 2.35 -2.98
N LEU A 49 -11.22 2.94 -3.34
CA LEU A 49 -11.87 2.80 -4.63
C LEU A 49 -11.51 3.98 -5.53
N ALA A 50 -11.28 3.72 -6.81
CA ALA A 50 -11.02 4.76 -7.80
C ALA A 50 -11.45 4.30 -9.20
N TYR A 51 -11.36 5.19 -10.16
CA TYR A 51 -11.48 4.85 -11.57
C TYR A 51 -10.16 5.08 -12.30
N LEU A 52 -9.77 4.11 -13.12
CA LEU A 52 -8.73 4.22 -14.13
C LEU A 52 -9.41 4.31 -15.51
N GLY A 53 -9.52 5.52 -16.06
CA GLY A 53 -10.42 5.75 -17.19
C GLY A 53 -11.87 5.42 -16.79
N ALA A 54 -12.52 4.52 -17.51
CA ALA A 54 -13.89 4.07 -17.20
C ALA A 54 -13.94 2.84 -16.29
N THR A 55 -12.79 2.26 -15.92
CA THR A 55 -12.73 1.01 -15.17
C THR A 55 -12.66 1.25 -13.66
N PRO A 56 -13.62 0.76 -12.87
CA PRO A 56 -13.51 0.82 -11.41
C PRO A 56 -12.40 -0.11 -10.94
N VAL A 57 -11.52 0.41 -10.08
CA VAL A 57 -10.38 -0.33 -9.52
C VAL A 57 -10.29 -0.15 -8.01
N THR A 58 -9.63 -1.07 -7.35
CA THR A 58 -9.15 -0.90 -5.97
C THR A 58 -7.67 -0.50 -6.03
N VAL A 59 -7.31 0.61 -5.40
CA VAL A 59 -5.91 1.06 -5.35
C VAL A 59 -5.40 0.92 -3.93
N ILE A 60 -4.17 0.41 -3.80
CA ILE A 60 -3.48 0.24 -2.52
C ILE A 60 -2.05 0.75 -2.69
N ALA A 61 -1.67 1.73 -1.88
CA ALA A 61 -0.34 2.32 -1.94
C ALA A 61 0.36 2.20 -0.59
N ILE A 62 1.60 1.75 -0.60
CA ILE A 62 2.51 1.98 0.53
C ILE A 62 3.01 3.41 0.39
N GLU A 63 2.69 4.25 1.36
CA GLU A 63 2.87 5.69 1.28
C GLU A 63 3.89 6.16 2.33
N LYS A 64 4.98 6.69 1.85
CA LYS A 64 6.03 7.23 2.73
C LYS A 64 5.89 8.71 3.06
N GLY A 65 5.03 9.44 2.31
CA GLY A 65 4.94 10.89 2.39
C GLY A 65 6.18 11.60 1.82
N HIS A 66 6.15 12.91 1.84
CA HIS A 66 7.28 13.77 1.41
C HIS A 66 8.20 14.17 2.56
N THR A 67 7.79 13.97 3.79
CA THR A 67 8.62 14.21 4.99
C THR A 67 8.81 12.93 5.80
N ALA A 68 9.92 12.88 6.54
CA ALA A 68 10.27 11.69 7.32
C ALA A 68 9.26 11.35 8.44
N LYS A 69 8.42 12.29 8.88
CA LYS A 69 7.43 12.07 9.94
C LYS A 69 6.04 11.71 9.42
N GLU A 70 5.80 11.95 8.14
CA GLU A 70 4.54 11.57 7.53
C GLU A 70 4.44 10.06 7.40
N ARG A 71 3.21 9.56 7.51
CA ARG A 71 2.89 8.18 7.13
C ARG A 71 3.79 7.09 7.75
N GLY A 72 4.27 7.30 8.99
CA GLY A 72 5.08 6.30 9.67
C GLY A 72 6.36 5.91 8.92
N PHE A 73 7.00 6.86 8.23
CA PHE A 73 8.20 6.63 7.39
C PHE A 73 7.98 5.67 6.21
N GLY A 74 6.74 5.41 5.80
CA GLY A 74 6.41 4.38 4.82
C GLY A 74 6.75 2.97 5.29
N ALA A 75 6.70 2.73 6.59
CA ALA A 75 6.94 1.43 7.23
C ALA A 75 5.64 0.88 7.81
N PRO A 76 4.83 0.14 7.02
CA PRO A 76 3.52 -0.30 7.46
C PRO A 76 3.57 -1.17 8.71
N GLN A 77 2.62 -0.92 9.61
CA GLN A 77 2.35 -1.71 10.79
C GLN A 77 1.38 -2.88 10.45
N PRO A 78 1.13 -3.84 11.35
CA PRO A 78 0.24 -4.97 11.08
C PRO A 78 -1.15 -4.55 10.59
N GLU A 79 -1.71 -3.48 11.16
CA GLU A 79 -3.01 -2.93 10.77
C GLU A 79 -3.02 -2.38 9.34
N GLY A 80 -1.89 -1.88 8.84
CA GLY A 80 -1.75 -1.47 7.45
C GLY A 80 -1.86 -2.67 6.49
N TYR A 81 -1.13 -3.74 6.77
CA TYR A 81 -1.21 -4.98 5.98
C TYR A 81 -2.61 -5.60 6.04
N ARG A 82 -3.25 -5.64 7.21
CA ARG A 82 -4.62 -6.14 7.35
C ARG A 82 -5.63 -5.25 6.62
N LYS A 83 -5.42 -3.92 6.58
CA LYS A 83 -6.22 -3.02 5.75
C LYS A 83 -6.07 -3.36 4.27
N ALA A 84 -4.83 -3.50 3.78
CA ALA A 84 -4.57 -3.91 2.40
C ALA A 84 -5.24 -5.25 2.07
N LEU A 85 -5.10 -6.24 2.94
CA LEU A 85 -5.75 -7.55 2.82
C LEU A 85 -7.27 -7.44 2.68
N ARG A 86 -7.90 -6.64 3.53
CA ARG A 86 -9.35 -6.39 3.48
C ARG A 86 -9.77 -5.78 2.14
N LEU A 87 -9.01 -4.80 1.64
CA LEU A 87 -9.28 -4.16 0.36
C LEU A 87 -9.10 -5.12 -0.82
N MET A 88 -8.11 -6.01 -0.78
CA MET A 88 -7.92 -7.04 -1.80
C MET A 88 -9.10 -8.03 -1.84
N ARG A 89 -9.54 -8.53 -0.69
CA ARG A 89 -10.71 -9.42 -0.59
C ARG A 89 -12.00 -8.74 -1.06
N GLU A 90 -12.16 -7.46 -0.75
CA GLU A 90 -13.28 -6.66 -1.24
C GLU A 90 -13.21 -6.45 -2.76
N ALA A 91 -12.01 -6.21 -3.30
CA ALA A 91 -11.81 -6.08 -4.75
C ALA A 91 -12.22 -7.36 -5.48
N GLU A 92 -11.80 -8.52 -5.00
CA GLU A 92 -12.18 -9.84 -5.54
C GLU A 92 -13.69 -10.04 -5.51
N LYS A 93 -14.33 -9.78 -4.36
CA LYS A 93 -15.79 -9.91 -4.19
C LYS A 93 -16.58 -9.12 -5.23
N PHE A 94 -16.08 -7.96 -5.64
CA PHE A 94 -16.73 -7.06 -6.59
C PHE A 94 -16.08 -7.06 -7.98
N HIS A 95 -15.19 -8.02 -8.25
CA HIS A 95 -14.50 -8.20 -9.52
C HIS A 95 -13.76 -6.94 -10.01
N ARG A 96 -13.18 -6.16 -9.09
CA ARG A 96 -12.36 -5.00 -9.40
C ARG A 96 -10.89 -5.39 -9.50
N PRO A 97 -10.16 -4.97 -10.53
CA PRO A 97 -8.70 -5.06 -10.55
C PRO A 97 -8.07 -4.33 -9.36
N VAL A 98 -6.96 -4.84 -8.87
CA VAL A 98 -6.16 -4.23 -7.80
C VAL A 98 -4.92 -3.59 -8.40
N VAL A 99 -4.66 -2.33 -8.08
CA VAL A 99 -3.43 -1.62 -8.45
C VAL A 99 -2.67 -1.30 -7.17
N CYS A 100 -1.45 -1.84 -7.06
CA CYS A 100 -0.58 -1.65 -5.90
C CYS A 100 0.60 -0.75 -6.28
N PHE A 101 0.85 0.29 -5.48
CA PHE A 101 2.09 1.07 -5.51
C PHE A 101 2.95 0.67 -4.32
N VAL A 102 4.18 0.20 -4.60
CA VAL A 102 5.08 -0.34 -3.57
C VAL A 102 6.30 0.57 -3.44
N ASP A 103 6.24 1.51 -2.51
CA ASP A 103 7.35 2.43 -2.21
C ASP A 103 7.63 2.45 -0.70
N THR A 104 8.46 1.51 -0.26
CA THR A 104 8.80 1.33 1.16
C THR A 104 10.28 0.99 1.36
N SER A 105 10.80 1.32 2.53
CA SER A 105 12.10 0.82 3.00
C SER A 105 11.99 -0.51 3.76
N GLY A 106 10.79 -0.94 4.08
CA GLY A 106 10.49 -2.17 4.81
C GLY A 106 9.27 -2.05 5.71
N ALA A 107 8.88 -3.14 6.33
CA ALA A 107 7.79 -3.19 7.30
C ALA A 107 8.17 -2.52 8.63
N GLY A 108 7.18 -2.13 9.40
CA GLY A 108 7.39 -1.66 10.77
C GLY A 108 8.13 -2.71 11.61
N CYS A 109 9.25 -2.30 12.21
CA CYS A 109 10.11 -3.17 12.99
C CYS A 109 10.24 -2.64 14.42
N ASN A 110 9.24 -2.94 15.25
CA ASN A 110 9.19 -2.55 16.65
C ASN A 110 8.41 -3.59 17.46
N VAL A 111 8.61 -3.59 18.78
CA VAL A 111 7.97 -4.55 19.70
C VAL A 111 6.45 -4.57 19.54
N GLY A 112 5.81 -3.40 19.48
CA GLY A 112 4.36 -3.33 19.31
C GLY A 112 3.86 -3.89 17.98
N ALA A 113 4.64 -3.80 16.89
CA ALA A 113 4.30 -4.44 15.63
C ALA A 113 4.35 -5.97 15.74
N GLU A 114 5.39 -6.50 16.37
CA GLU A 114 5.53 -7.94 16.60
C GLU A 114 4.42 -8.50 17.50
N GLU A 115 4.10 -7.81 18.59
CA GLU A 115 3.01 -8.18 19.50
C GLU A 115 1.64 -8.19 18.81
N ARG A 116 1.44 -7.37 17.78
CA ARG A 116 0.21 -7.33 16.97
C ARG A 116 0.24 -8.20 15.72
N GLY A 117 1.26 -9.07 15.57
CA GLY A 117 1.35 -10.09 14.53
C GLY A 117 1.81 -9.55 13.17
N GLN A 118 2.93 -8.80 13.14
CA GLN A 118 3.49 -8.25 11.90
C GLN A 118 3.78 -9.32 10.85
N GLY A 119 4.48 -10.39 11.25
CA GLY A 119 4.82 -11.48 10.34
C GLY A 119 3.58 -12.22 9.81
N GLU A 120 2.59 -12.46 10.67
CA GLU A 120 1.31 -13.07 10.28
C GLU A 120 0.55 -12.20 9.27
N ALA A 121 0.43 -10.90 9.52
CA ALA A 121 -0.27 -9.99 8.63
C ALA A 121 0.36 -9.93 7.23
N ILE A 122 1.70 -9.95 7.14
CA ILE A 122 2.44 -10.01 5.87
C ILE A 122 2.19 -11.35 5.17
N ALA A 123 2.30 -12.47 5.88
CA ALA A 123 2.10 -13.81 5.32
C ALA A 123 0.66 -13.97 4.78
N GLU A 124 -0.33 -13.46 5.49
CA GLU A 124 -1.74 -13.46 5.05
C GLU A 124 -1.94 -12.65 3.76
N CYS A 125 -1.28 -11.50 3.63
CA CYS A 125 -1.29 -10.72 2.40
C CYS A 125 -0.69 -11.50 1.22
N LEU A 126 0.47 -12.13 1.39
CA LEU A 126 1.12 -12.92 0.34
C LEU A 126 0.25 -14.08 -0.11
N THR A 127 -0.30 -14.84 0.84
CA THR A 127 -1.20 -15.96 0.56
C THR A 127 -2.46 -15.50 -0.18
N THR A 128 -3.07 -14.41 0.28
CA THR A 128 -4.28 -13.88 -0.37
C THR A 128 -3.97 -13.38 -1.78
N MET A 129 -2.90 -12.60 -1.97
CA MET A 129 -2.53 -12.08 -3.30
C MET A 129 -2.29 -13.22 -4.31
N SER A 130 -1.68 -14.32 -3.88
CA SER A 130 -1.43 -15.46 -4.76
C SER A 130 -2.70 -16.22 -5.18
N ALA A 131 -3.77 -16.08 -4.40
CA ALA A 131 -5.04 -16.78 -4.63
C ALA A 131 -6.12 -15.90 -5.30
N LEU A 132 -5.91 -14.57 -5.38
CA LEU A 132 -6.90 -13.65 -5.97
C LEU A 132 -7.29 -14.02 -7.39
N GLN A 133 -8.58 -14.04 -7.66
CA GLN A 133 -9.17 -14.31 -8.97
C GLN A 133 -9.44 -13.02 -9.77
N THR A 134 -8.95 -11.88 -9.32
CA THR A 134 -9.01 -10.60 -10.02
C THR A 134 -7.59 -10.14 -10.41
N PRO A 135 -7.43 -9.37 -11.50
CA PRO A 135 -6.11 -8.90 -11.90
C PRO A 135 -5.44 -8.06 -10.81
N VAL A 136 -4.15 -8.31 -10.57
CA VAL A 136 -3.30 -7.52 -9.66
C VAL A 136 -2.13 -6.96 -10.44
N LEU A 137 -1.98 -5.63 -10.39
CA LEU A 137 -0.84 -4.92 -10.96
C LEU A 137 -0.03 -4.31 -9.81
N SER A 138 1.25 -4.64 -9.73
CA SER A 138 2.20 -4.03 -8.76
C SER A 138 3.24 -3.18 -9.50
N ILE A 139 3.45 -1.96 -8.99
CA ILE A 139 4.34 -0.93 -9.55
C ILE A 139 5.36 -0.51 -8.49
#